data_cc2621df9dd250d1c6306d05ab912d55
#
_entry.id   cc2621df9dd250d1c6306d05ab912d55
#
_cell.length_a   1.000
_cell.length_b   1.000
_cell.length_c   1.000
_cell.angle_alpha   90.00
_cell.angle_beta   90.00
_cell.angle_gamma   90.00
#
_symmetry.space_group_name_H-M   'P 1'
#
loop_
_entity.id
_entity.type
_entity.pdbx_description
1 polymer ?
#
loop_
_entity_poly.entity_id
_entity_poly.type
_entity_poly.pdbx_seq_one_letter_code
_entity_poly.pdbx_strand_id
1 'polypeptide(L)'
;MEAMSAWFWLGIWTILLAGSIVAHEIGHVVAGLRCGWSYGGTFVRLRVSGVGVHLDPPTPEAEKRLWLVALAGPLASAMLAAIFWPLSVLPGQSGLVFTSLWMLNMVFVVANLIPSPITDGGFVVQSIFGVRVSWRRFALIVCALWLISEVIAAYFLL
;
A
#
# COMPACT_ATOMS: atom_id res chain seq x y z
N MET A 1 -5.44 -37.80 2.70
CA MET A 1 -4.92 -36.53 2.17
C MET A 1 -3.66 -36.20 2.95
N GLU A 2 -2.49 -36.35 2.32
CA GLU A 2 -1.23 -35.97 2.96
C GLU A 2 -1.22 -34.44 3.19
N ALA A 3 -0.83 -34.07 4.40
CA ALA A 3 -0.66 -32.64 4.73
C ALA A 3 0.46 -32.09 3.86
N MET A 4 0.14 -31.16 2.95
CA MET A 4 1.14 -30.46 2.17
C MET A 4 2.14 -29.80 3.12
N SER A 5 3.44 -29.94 2.82
CA SER A 5 4.50 -29.48 3.72
C SER A 5 4.41 -27.98 3.98
N ALA A 6 4.81 -27.53 5.17
CA ALA A 6 4.86 -26.12 5.53
C ALA A 6 5.68 -25.29 4.54
N TRP A 7 6.73 -25.88 3.95
CA TRP A 7 7.57 -25.26 2.92
C TRP A 7 6.82 -24.95 1.62
N PHE A 8 5.89 -25.82 1.22
CA PHE A 8 5.04 -25.59 0.06
C PHE A 8 4.15 -24.35 0.26
N TRP A 9 3.51 -24.26 1.42
CA TRP A 9 2.69 -23.09 1.76
C TRP A 9 3.50 -21.82 1.89
N LEU A 10 4.69 -21.87 2.49
CA LEU A 10 5.60 -20.73 2.56
C LEU A 10 5.97 -20.22 1.15
N GLY A 11 6.26 -21.15 0.22
CA GLY A 11 6.53 -20.80 -1.18
C GLY A 11 5.35 -20.09 -1.85
N ILE A 12 4.14 -20.64 -1.70
CA ILE A 12 2.92 -20.01 -2.22
C ILE A 12 2.75 -18.59 -1.66
N TRP A 13 2.82 -18.43 -0.35
CA TRP A 13 2.66 -17.12 0.29
C TRP A 13 3.70 -16.11 -0.16
N THR A 14 4.94 -16.53 -0.34
CA THR A 14 6.01 -15.67 -0.86
C THR A 14 5.68 -15.19 -2.29
N ILE A 15 5.20 -16.07 -3.17
CA ILE A 15 4.81 -15.72 -4.54
C ILE A 15 3.62 -14.76 -4.53
N LEU A 16 2.60 -15.00 -3.72
CA LEU A 16 1.41 -14.18 -3.63
C LEU A 16 1.73 -12.78 -3.09
N LEU A 17 2.60 -12.69 -2.07
CA LEU A 17 3.10 -11.43 -1.54
C LEU A 17 3.87 -10.65 -2.61
N ALA A 18 4.83 -11.32 -3.27
CA ALA A 18 5.61 -10.70 -4.34
C ALA A 18 4.71 -10.20 -5.49
N GLY A 19 3.74 -11.01 -5.92
CA GLY A 19 2.76 -10.63 -6.95
C GLY A 19 1.92 -9.41 -6.56
N SER A 20 1.47 -9.33 -5.31
CA SER A 20 0.71 -8.17 -4.81
C SER A 20 1.57 -6.90 -4.75
N ILE A 21 2.84 -7.00 -4.33
CA ILE A 21 3.79 -5.87 -4.36
C ILE A 21 4.01 -5.41 -5.79
N VAL A 22 4.30 -6.32 -6.71
CA VAL A 22 4.52 -5.99 -8.13
C VAL A 22 3.30 -5.30 -8.74
N ALA A 23 2.09 -5.80 -8.48
CA ALA A 23 0.87 -5.19 -8.99
C ALA A 23 0.65 -3.78 -8.42
N HIS A 24 0.95 -3.55 -7.14
CA HIS A 24 0.93 -2.23 -6.51
C HIS A 24 1.88 -1.27 -7.23
N GLU A 25 3.15 -1.66 -7.40
CA GLU A 25 4.17 -0.85 -8.08
C GLU A 25 3.85 -0.58 -9.56
N ILE A 26 3.24 -1.57 -10.26
CA ILE A 26 2.75 -1.38 -11.64
C ILE A 26 1.69 -0.27 -11.68
N GLY A 27 0.84 -0.16 -10.65
CA GLY A 27 -0.12 0.94 -10.53
C GLY A 27 0.58 2.30 -10.63
N HIS A 28 1.65 2.52 -9.86
CA HIS A 28 2.45 3.76 -9.92
C HIS A 28 3.06 3.99 -11.30
N VAL A 29 3.68 2.95 -11.88
CA VAL A 29 4.31 3.04 -13.20
C VAL A 29 3.30 3.44 -14.27
N VAL A 30 2.15 2.75 -14.33
CA VAL A 30 1.10 3.04 -15.32
C VAL A 30 0.57 4.46 -15.18
N ALA A 31 0.30 4.91 -13.96
CA ALA A 31 -0.17 6.27 -13.72
C ALA A 31 0.91 7.30 -14.06
N GLY A 32 2.15 7.07 -13.65
CA GLY A 32 3.28 7.95 -13.94
C GLY A 32 3.48 8.13 -15.45
N LEU A 33 3.56 7.02 -16.20
CA LEU A 33 3.70 7.07 -17.66
C LEU A 33 2.53 7.81 -18.34
N ARG A 34 1.29 7.62 -17.87
CA ARG A 34 0.11 8.37 -18.37
C ARG A 34 0.15 9.85 -18.02
N CYS A 35 0.82 10.22 -16.92
CA CYS A 35 1.07 11.60 -16.55
C CYS A 35 2.30 12.21 -17.24
N GLY A 36 2.95 11.46 -18.13
CA GLY A 36 4.13 11.90 -18.88
C GLY A 36 5.45 11.76 -18.11
N TRP A 37 5.47 11.03 -16.98
CA TRP A 37 6.68 10.73 -16.24
C TRP A 37 7.51 9.66 -16.95
N SER A 38 8.82 9.66 -16.75
CA SER A 38 9.70 8.61 -17.24
C SER A 38 10.02 7.59 -16.16
N TYR A 39 10.17 6.32 -16.56
CA TYR A 39 10.57 5.27 -15.66
C TYR A 39 12.08 5.31 -15.44
N GLY A 40 12.48 5.65 -14.22
CA GLY A 40 13.89 5.78 -13.81
C GLY A 40 14.48 4.48 -13.21
N GLY A 41 13.68 3.44 -13.04
CA GLY A 41 14.14 2.15 -12.51
C GLY A 41 13.35 1.64 -11.30
N THR A 42 13.74 0.44 -10.84
CA THR A 42 13.20 -0.17 -9.62
C THR A 42 14.29 -0.17 -8.55
N PHE A 43 13.91 0.04 -7.30
CA PHE A 43 14.83 -0.07 -6.18
C PHE A 43 14.29 -1.00 -5.09
N VAL A 44 15.22 -1.67 -4.40
CA VAL A 44 14.92 -2.46 -3.20
C VAL A 44 15.72 -1.86 -2.05
N ARG A 45 15.04 -1.35 -1.03
CA ARG A 45 15.67 -0.82 0.18
C ARG A 45 15.25 -1.64 1.39
N LEU A 46 16.17 -2.47 1.88
CA LEU A 46 15.91 -3.40 2.99
C LEU A 46 15.74 -2.73 4.36
N ARG A 47 16.15 -1.46 4.51
CA ARG A 47 16.15 -0.80 5.83
C ARG A 47 14.99 0.13 6.12
N VAL A 48 14.41 0.82 5.12
CA VAL A 48 13.49 1.94 5.40
C VAL A 48 12.25 1.99 4.51
N SER A 49 12.32 1.58 3.25
CA SER A 49 11.22 1.79 2.28
C SER A 49 10.82 0.57 1.45
N GLY A 50 11.41 -0.61 1.69
CA GLY A 50 11.00 -1.81 0.97
C GLY A 50 11.39 -1.81 -0.53
N VAL A 51 10.48 -2.29 -1.34
CA VAL A 51 10.57 -2.30 -2.82
C VAL A 51 9.76 -1.11 -3.34
N GLY A 52 10.26 -0.44 -4.35
CA GLY A 52 9.55 0.67 -4.99
C GLY A 52 10.07 0.98 -6.39
N VAL A 53 9.35 1.83 -7.09
CA VAL A 53 9.73 2.34 -8.41
C VAL A 53 10.18 3.78 -8.31
N HIS A 54 11.15 4.15 -9.15
CA HIS A 54 11.59 5.52 -9.32
C HIS A 54 11.00 6.07 -10.62
N LEU A 55 10.30 7.19 -10.52
CA LEU A 55 9.66 7.88 -11.63
C LEU A 55 10.11 9.33 -11.64
N ASP A 56 10.56 9.80 -12.80
CA ASP A 56 11.09 11.15 -12.99
C ASP A 56 10.02 12.02 -13.66
N PRO A 57 9.57 13.12 -13.00
CA PRO A 57 8.63 14.05 -13.61
C PRO A 57 9.33 14.87 -14.71
N PRO A 58 8.73 14.98 -15.91
CA PRO A 58 9.34 15.71 -17.03
C PRO A 58 9.28 17.24 -16.83
N THR A 59 8.35 17.73 -16.05
CA THR A 59 8.12 19.17 -15.82
C THR A 59 7.62 19.43 -14.41
N PRO A 60 7.76 20.66 -13.89
CA PRO A 60 7.19 21.06 -12.61
C PRO A 60 5.66 20.91 -12.56
N GLU A 61 4.98 21.05 -13.69
CA GLU A 61 3.52 20.86 -13.79
C GLU A 61 3.15 19.37 -13.64
N ALA A 62 3.95 18.46 -14.18
CA ALA A 62 3.77 17.02 -13.98
C ALA A 62 3.99 16.64 -12.51
N GLU A 63 4.93 17.28 -11.81
CA GLU A 63 5.15 17.07 -10.38
C GLU A 63 3.92 17.43 -9.54
N LYS A 64 3.11 18.41 -9.94
CA LYS A 64 1.83 18.72 -9.27
C LYS A 64 0.82 17.58 -9.32
N ARG A 65 1.00 16.60 -10.22
CA ARG A 65 0.17 15.40 -10.34
C ARG A 65 0.71 14.21 -9.54
N LEU A 66 1.73 14.42 -8.70
CA LEU A 66 2.32 13.36 -7.86
C LEU A 66 1.26 12.61 -7.04
N TRP A 67 0.22 13.30 -6.56
CA TRP A 67 -0.86 12.67 -5.81
C TRP A 67 -1.63 11.59 -6.61
N LEU A 68 -1.81 11.79 -7.93
CA LEU A 68 -2.44 10.78 -8.80
C LEU A 68 -1.55 9.55 -8.92
N VAL A 69 -0.24 9.77 -9.13
CA VAL A 69 0.75 8.70 -9.24
C VAL A 69 0.84 7.96 -7.90
N ALA A 70 0.89 8.70 -6.79
CA ALA A 70 0.97 8.11 -5.45
C ALA A 70 -0.29 7.29 -5.09
N LEU A 71 -1.49 7.71 -5.49
CA LEU A 71 -2.71 6.95 -5.24
C LEU A 71 -2.86 5.71 -6.12
N ALA A 72 -2.16 5.63 -7.24
CA ALA A 72 -2.35 4.56 -8.21
C ALA A 72 -1.92 3.18 -7.69
N GLY A 73 -0.88 3.09 -6.85
CA GLY A 73 -0.49 1.86 -6.18
C GLY A 73 -1.57 1.34 -5.22
N PRO A 74 -1.98 2.14 -4.21
CA PRO A 74 -3.12 1.78 -3.36
C PRO A 74 -4.39 1.43 -4.14
N LEU A 75 -4.69 2.13 -5.25
CA LEU A 75 -5.83 1.82 -6.09
C LEU A 75 -5.69 0.46 -6.79
N ALA A 76 -4.51 0.12 -7.30
CA ALA A 76 -4.24 -1.21 -7.88
C ALA A 76 -4.44 -2.31 -6.83
N SER A 77 -3.95 -2.12 -5.60
CA SER A 77 -4.19 -3.05 -4.50
C SER A 77 -5.68 -3.14 -4.13
N ALA A 78 -6.40 -2.02 -4.11
CA ALA A 78 -7.84 -2.02 -3.85
C ALA A 78 -8.64 -2.79 -4.92
N MET A 79 -8.25 -2.65 -6.19
CA MET A 79 -8.85 -3.41 -7.29
C MET A 79 -8.61 -4.91 -7.14
N LEU A 80 -7.39 -5.33 -6.78
CA LEU A 80 -7.09 -6.73 -6.50
C LEU A 80 -7.90 -7.24 -5.31
N ALA A 81 -7.99 -6.47 -4.23
CA ALA A 81 -8.81 -6.83 -3.08
C ALA A 81 -10.29 -7.01 -3.49
N ALA A 82 -10.84 -6.12 -4.31
CA ALA A 82 -12.22 -6.21 -4.81
C ALA A 82 -12.45 -7.45 -5.70
N ILE A 83 -11.44 -7.87 -6.48
CA ILE A 83 -11.50 -9.09 -7.29
C ILE A 83 -11.45 -10.35 -6.40
N PHE A 84 -10.59 -10.37 -5.39
CA PHE A 84 -10.40 -11.56 -4.55
C PHE A 84 -11.50 -11.72 -3.49
N TRP A 85 -12.16 -10.65 -3.08
CA TRP A 85 -13.23 -10.73 -2.08
C TRP A 85 -14.36 -11.71 -2.46
N PRO A 86 -15.02 -11.63 -3.62
CA PRO A 86 -16.07 -12.59 -3.97
C PRO A 86 -15.54 -14.03 -4.14
N LEU A 87 -14.26 -14.21 -4.43
CA LEU A 87 -13.63 -15.53 -4.53
C LEU A 87 -13.30 -16.12 -3.15
N SER A 88 -13.27 -15.32 -2.10
CA SER A 88 -12.98 -15.76 -0.74
C SER A 88 -14.07 -16.66 -0.14
N VAL A 89 -15.28 -16.65 -0.71
CA VAL A 89 -16.38 -17.53 -0.28
C VAL A 89 -16.31 -18.95 -0.88
N LEU A 90 -15.34 -19.23 -1.74
CA LEU A 90 -15.14 -20.55 -2.29
C LEU A 90 -14.78 -21.56 -1.16
N PRO A 91 -15.26 -22.81 -1.24
CA PRO A 91 -15.00 -23.79 -0.20
C PRO A 91 -13.54 -24.26 -0.19
N GLY A 92 -13.06 -24.65 0.98
CA GLY A 92 -11.77 -25.31 1.15
C GLY A 92 -10.56 -24.38 1.01
N GLN A 93 -9.46 -24.93 0.53
CA GLN A 93 -8.17 -24.21 0.48
C GLN A 93 -8.17 -23.03 -0.50
N SER A 94 -8.94 -23.10 -1.58
CA SER A 94 -9.07 -21.98 -2.54
C SER A 94 -9.67 -20.74 -1.88
N GLY A 95 -10.73 -20.89 -1.09
CA GLY A 95 -11.31 -19.78 -0.35
C GLY A 95 -10.32 -19.16 0.64
N LEU A 96 -9.53 -19.95 1.35
CA LEU A 96 -8.50 -19.46 2.25
C LEU A 96 -7.42 -18.65 1.51
N VAL A 97 -6.98 -19.12 0.34
CA VAL A 97 -6.00 -18.40 -0.48
C VAL A 97 -6.57 -17.04 -0.92
N PHE A 98 -7.79 -17.00 -1.43
CA PHE A 98 -8.42 -15.74 -1.88
C PHE A 98 -8.73 -14.80 -0.71
N THR A 99 -9.15 -15.31 0.45
CA THR A 99 -9.31 -14.51 1.67
C THR A 99 -8.00 -13.83 2.05
N SER A 100 -6.91 -14.56 2.02
CA SER A 100 -5.60 -14.01 2.39
C SER A 100 -5.08 -13.01 1.35
N LEU A 101 -5.32 -13.23 0.06
CA LEU A 101 -5.01 -12.26 -0.99
C LEU A 101 -5.83 -10.98 -0.84
N TRP A 102 -7.12 -11.09 -0.54
CA TRP A 102 -7.96 -9.96 -0.23
C TRP A 102 -7.42 -9.16 0.97
N MET A 103 -7.17 -9.85 2.10
CA MET A 103 -6.64 -9.21 3.32
C MET A 103 -5.28 -8.56 3.08
N LEU A 104 -4.37 -9.25 2.38
CA LEU A 104 -3.05 -8.74 2.06
C LEU A 104 -3.13 -7.42 1.25
N ASN A 105 -3.95 -7.40 0.22
CA ASN A 105 -4.12 -6.21 -0.61
C ASN A 105 -4.83 -5.08 0.16
N MET A 106 -5.77 -5.39 1.06
CA MET A 106 -6.36 -4.40 1.97
C MET A 106 -5.32 -3.82 2.93
N VAL A 107 -4.41 -4.63 3.45
CA VAL A 107 -3.28 -4.15 4.28
C VAL A 107 -2.40 -3.21 3.45
N PHE A 108 -2.09 -3.51 2.19
CA PHE A 108 -1.35 -2.59 1.32
C PHE A 108 -2.08 -1.26 1.11
N VAL A 109 -3.40 -1.29 0.88
CA VAL A 109 -4.19 -0.05 0.78
C VAL A 109 -4.07 0.78 2.05
N VAL A 110 -4.38 0.18 3.19
CA VAL A 110 -4.40 0.92 4.47
C VAL A 110 -3.00 1.42 4.84
N ALA A 111 -1.99 0.54 4.79
CA ALA A 111 -0.62 0.90 5.19
C ALA A 111 -0.03 2.00 4.30
N ASN A 112 -0.28 1.94 2.97
CA ASN A 112 0.25 2.96 2.06
C ASN A 112 -0.54 4.26 2.08
N LEU A 113 -1.80 4.28 2.49
CA LEU A 113 -2.56 5.53 2.66
C LEU A 113 -2.28 6.25 3.99
N ILE A 114 -1.64 5.61 4.96
CA ILE A 114 -1.17 6.29 6.17
C ILE A 114 -0.17 7.40 5.78
N PRO A 115 -0.38 8.66 6.19
CA PRO A 115 0.49 9.77 5.81
C PRO A 115 1.82 9.72 6.58
N SER A 116 2.75 8.90 6.11
CA SER A 116 4.10 8.78 6.67
C SER A 116 5.17 9.28 5.67
N PRO A 117 6.42 9.49 6.10
CA PRO A 117 7.49 9.96 5.21
C PRO A 117 7.87 9.00 4.06
N ILE A 118 7.43 7.75 4.14
CA ILE A 118 7.86 6.67 3.22
C ILE A 118 6.69 5.98 2.51
N THR A 119 5.45 6.44 2.73
CA THR A 119 4.25 5.84 2.15
C THR A 119 3.65 6.74 1.08
N ASP A 120 2.81 6.18 0.24
CA ASP A 120 2.08 6.91 -0.81
C ASP A 120 1.20 8.02 -0.23
N GLY A 121 0.55 7.78 0.92
CA GLY A 121 -0.22 8.78 1.66
C GLY A 121 0.59 10.00 2.05
N GLY A 122 1.88 9.82 2.38
CA GLY A 122 2.79 10.94 2.63
C GLY A 122 3.06 11.76 1.37
N PHE A 123 3.23 11.12 0.22
CA PHE A 123 3.39 11.82 -1.07
C PHE A 123 2.11 12.52 -1.51
N VAL A 124 0.94 11.92 -1.25
CA VAL A 124 -0.37 12.56 -1.49
C VAL A 124 -0.49 13.85 -0.67
N VAL A 125 -0.20 13.80 0.63
CA VAL A 125 -0.23 14.97 1.51
C VAL A 125 0.76 16.03 1.03
N GLN A 126 1.97 15.65 0.68
CA GLN A 126 2.97 16.56 0.15
C GLN A 126 2.50 17.25 -1.14
N SER A 127 1.92 16.50 -2.07
CA SER A 127 1.49 17.03 -3.36
C SER A 127 0.28 17.98 -3.26
N ILE A 128 -0.68 17.66 -2.39
CA ILE A 128 -1.92 18.44 -2.26
C ILE A 128 -1.72 19.68 -1.38
N PHE A 129 -1.04 19.52 -0.25
CA PHE A 129 -0.93 20.56 0.77
C PHE A 129 0.43 21.26 0.78
N GLY A 130 1.39 20.85 -0.06
CA GLY A 130 2.75 21.38 -0.05
C GLY A 130 3.53 21.08 1.23
N VAL A 131 3.01 20.18 2.08
CA VAL A 131 3.56 19.87 3.40
C VAL A 131 4.27 18.52 3.38
N ARG A 132 5.60 18.54 3.45
CA ARG A 132 6.37 17.30 3.59
C ARG A 132 6.12 16.65 4.95
N VAL A 133 5.63 15.41 4.95
CA VAL A 133 5.49 14.62 6.17
C VAL A 133 6.88 14.26 6.69
N SER A 134 7.19 14.62 7.94
CA SER A 134 8.42 14.21 8.61
C SER A 134 8.10 13.17 9.70
N TRP A 135 9.09 12.41 10.15
CA TRP A 135 8.92 11.45 11.25
C TRP A 135 8.36 12.09 12.52
N ARG A 136 8.73 13.34 12.82
CA ARG A 136 8.16 14.09 13.95
C ARG A 136 6.66 14.35 13.77
N ARG A 137 6.24 14.82 12.57
CA ARG A 137 4.82 15.06 12.28
C ARG A 137 4.03 13.75 12.29
N PHE A 138 4.57 12.70 11.72
CA PHE A 138 3.98 11.37 11.76
C PHE A 138 3.78 10.88 13.19
N ALA A 139 4.80 10.95 14.05
CA ALA A 139 4.70 10.59 15.45
C ALA A 139 3.64 11.41 16.20
N LEU A 140 3.58 12.73 15.96
CA LEU A 140 2.55 13.59 16.55
C LEU A 140 1.14 13.20 16.12
N ILE A 141 0.92 12.86 14.85
CA ILE A 141 -0.38 12.38 14.34
C ILE A 141 -0.75 11.06 15.03
N VAL A 142 0.17 10.11 15.10
CA VAL A 142 -0.07 8.82 15.76
C VAL A 142 -0.38 9.00 17.25
N CYS A 143 0.39 9.83 17.97
CA CYS A 143 0.13 10.14 19.38
C CYS A 143 -1.24 10.83 19.57
N ALA A 144 -1.59 11.78 18.69
CA ALA A 144 -2.89 12.46 18.77
C ALA A 144 -4.05 11.50 18.53
N LEU A 145 -3.95 10.63 17.53
CA LEU A 145 -4.96 9.60 17.24
C LEU A 145 -5.09 8.62 18.39
N TRP A 146 -3.97 8.20 18.98
CA TRP A 146 -4.00 7.34 20.17
C TRP A 146 -4.69 8.02 21.35
N LEU A 147 -4.34 9.27 21.68
CA LEU A 147 -4.98 10.02 22.76
C LEU A 147 -6.50 10.19 22.52
N ILE A 148 -6.90 10.48 21.28
CA ILE A 148 -8.32 10.57 20.91
C ILE A 148 -9.02 9.23 21.15
N SER A 149 -8.40 8.11 20.76
CA SER A 149 -8.96 6.77 20.97
C SER A 149 -9.14 6.45 22.46
N GLU A 150 -8.20 6.84 23.31
CA GLU A 150 -8.31 6.67 24.78
C GLU A 150 -9.46 7.49 25.36
N VAL A 151 -9.60 8.75 24.92
CA VAL A 151 -10.72 9.62 25.37
C VAL A 151 -12.06 9.04 24.93
N ILE A 152 -12.17 8.56 23.69
CA ILE A 152 -13.38 7.92 23.18
C ILE A 152 -13.68 6.63 23.99
N ALA A 153 -12.67 5.79 24.20
CA ALA A 153 -12.85 4.56 24.98
C ALA A 153 -13.31 4.85 26.42
N ALA A 154 -12.69 5.85 27.07
CA ALA A 154 -13.11 6.27 28.39
C ALA A 154 -14.55 6.79 28.43
N TYR A 155 -15.01 7.50 27.41
CA TYR A 155 -16.38 8.01 27.31
C TYR A 155 -17.42 6.88 27.18
N PHE A 156 -17.10 5.79 26.49
CA PHE A 156 -18.00 4.65 26.31
C PHE A 156 -17.94 3.62 27.46
N LEU A 157 -16.93 3.71 28.34
CA LEU A 157 -16.78 2.82 29.50
C LEU A 157 -17.31 3.42 30.80
N LEU A 158 -17.67 4.72 30.83
CA LEU A 158 -18.32 5.44 31.91
C LEU A 158 -19.84 5.53 31.68
#